data_eb17b07fad7c6fd4063fba9ad513cb80
#
_entry.id   eb17b07fad7c6fd4063fba9ad513cb80
#
_cell.length_a   1.000
_cell.length_b   1.000
_cell.length_c   1.000
_cell.angle_alpha   90.00
_cell.angle_beta   90.00
_cell.angle_gamma   90.00
#
_symmetry.space_group_name_H-M   'P 1'
#
loop_
_entity.id
_entity.type
_entity.pdbx_description
1 polymer ?
#
loop_
_entity_poly.entity_id
_entity_poly.type
_entity_poly.pdbx_seq_one_letter_code
_entity_poly.pdbx_strand_id
1 'polypeptide(L)'
;VATDSYKKAVQFIIEKGWGDSDNASMDENDILRAETDKTWAAVAEMVNDMSVFDVIRLPDLYHNLKAAIKTVVAGETPAHVFFDNSEIDGQKMLSIVSDKAWDRLPEHMRDCAREAWDCMAQAGDGQMCDAVIDRGTLLAIMPAVCLTIVLVKFITAEIRKGYYKASHAIEDRVEENKRKHYIAGGI
;
A
#
# COMPACT_ATOMS: atom_id res chain seq x y z
N VAL A 1 0.24 7.02 -28.63
CA VAL A 1 -0.84 7.81 -29.25
C VAL A 1 -0.41 9.26 -29.23
N ALA A 2 -0.26 9.89 -30.38
CA ALA A 2 0.02 11.33 -30.47
C ALA A 2 -1.32 12.07 -30.42
N THR A 3 -1.55 12.83 -29.36
CA THR A 3 -2.71 13.74 -29.24
C THR A 3 -2.22 15.17 -29.24
N ASP A 4 -2.96 16.05 -29.91
CA ASP A 4 -2.56 17.46 -30.10
C ASP A 4 -2.90 18.31 -28.88
N SER A 5 -3.62 17.79 -27.91
CA SER A 5 -4.00 18.51 -26.68
C SER A 5 -4.25 17.58 -25.52
N TYR A 6 -4.04 18.12 -24.31
CA TYR A 6 -4.35 17.47 -23.05
C TYR A 6 -5.80 16.95 -23.00
N LYS A 7 -6.76 17.78 -23.38
CA LYS A 7 -8.20 17.42 -23.38
C LYS A 7 -8.50 16.20 -24.26
N LYS A 8 -7.88 16.12 -25.45
CA LYS A 8 -8.02 14.96 -26.34
C LYS A 8 -7.37 13.70 -25.74
N ALA A 9 -6.25 13.87 -25.02
CA ALA A 9 -5.59 12.75 -24.35
C ALA A 9 -6.48 12.17 -23.23
N VAL A 10 -7.06 13.03 -22.38
CA VAL A 10 -7.99 12.61 -21.32
C VAL A 10 -9.22 11.92 -21.92
N GLN A 11 -9.84 12.53 -22.94
CA GLN A 11 -10.99 11.93 -23.62
C GLN A 11 -10.66 10.56 -24.23
N PHE A 12 -9.48 10.41 -24.82
CA PHE A 12 -9.05 9.12 -25.37
C PHE A 12 -8.94 8.04 -24.27
N ILE A 13 -8.43 8.40 -23.09
CA ILE A 13 -8.31 7.48 -21.96
C ILE A 13 -9.71 7.04 -21.48
N ILE A 14 -10.66 7.98 -21.36
CA ILE A 14 -12.06 7.68 -20.99
C ILE A 14 -12.72 6.76 -22.03
N GLU A 15 -12.52 7.02 -23.33
CA GLU A 15 -13.03 6.18 -24.42
C GLU A 15 -12.45 4.75 -24.40
N LYS A 16 -11.30 4.55 -23.73
CA LYS A 16 -10.68 3.23 -23.51
C LYS A 16 -11.18 2.55 -22.22
N GLY A 17 -12.17 3.12 -21.55
CA GLY A 17 -12.80 2.55 -20.36
C GLY A 17 -12.14 2.91 -19.04
N TRP A 18 -11.23 3.89 -19.03
CA TRP A 18 -10.67 4.42 -17.80
C TRP A 18 -11.60 5.46 -17.17
N GLY A 19 -11.63 5.49 -15.86
CA GLY A 19 -12.52 6.37 -15.14
C GLY A 19 -13.96 5.87 -15.17
N ASP A 20 -14.90 6.79 -15.10
CA ASP A 20 -16.34 6.52 -15.24
C ASP A 20 -16.78 6.87 -16.66
N SER A 21 -17.16 5.87 -17.46
CA SER A 21 -17.58 6.04 -18.84
C SER A 21 -18.81 6.92 -19.01
N ASP A 22 -19.62 7.06 -17.95
CA ASP A 22 -20.85 7.86 -17.96
C ASP A 22 -20.56 9.34 -17.69
N ASN A 23 -19.32 9.69 -17.28
CA ASN A 23 -18.92 11.05 -16.98
C ASN A 23 -17.77 11.55 -17.89
N ALA A 24 -18.10 12.08 -19.04
CA ALA A 24 -17.15 12.60 -20.04
C ALA A 24 -16.38 13.87 -19.61
N SER A 25 -16.65 14.42 -18.41
CA SER A 25 -16.02 15.64 -17.93
C SER A 25 -15.04 15.42 -16.77
N MET A 26 -14.60 14.18 -16.56
CA MET A 26 -13.61 13.84 -15.53
C MET A 26 -12.25 14.47 -15.84
N ASP A 27 -11.60 15.00 -14.82
CA ASP A 27 -10.18 15.34 -14.88
C ASP A 27 -9.28 14.12 -14.62
N GLU A 28 -7.96 14.29 -14.72
CA GLU A 28 -7.00 13.21 -14.52
C GLU A 28 -7.05 12.60 -13.11
N ASN A 29 -7.33 13.41 -12.09
CA ASN A 29 -7.40 12.96 -10.71
C ASN A 29 -8.66 12.13 -10.47
N ASP A 30 -9.80 12.57 -11.06
CA ASP A 30 -11.05 11.82 -11.01
C ASP A 30 -10.91 10.45 -11.69
N ILE A 31 -10.24 10.40 -12.84
CA ILE A 31 -9.95 9.14 -13.54
C ILE A 31 -9.12 8.21 -12.67
N LEU A 32 -8.00 8.70 -12.11
CA LEU A 32 -7.12 7.90 -11.27
C LEU A 32 -7.83 7.41 -10.00
N ARG A 33 -8.68 8.24 -9.40
CA ARG A 33 -9.50 7.86 -8.25
C ARG A 33 -10.47 6.75 -8.61
N ALA A 34 -11.22 6.89 -9.71
CA ALA A 34 -12.16 5.88 -10.16
C ALA A 34 -11.48 4.52 -10.45
N GLU A 35 -10.27 4.53 -11.05
CA GLU A 35 -9.51 3.31 -11.30
C GLU A 35 -9.00 2.69 -10.00
N THR A 36 -8.58 3.50 -9.04
CA THR A 36 -8.19 3.04 -7.70
C THR A 36 -9.37 2.37 -7.00
N ASP A 37 -10.55 2.98 -7.04
CA ASP A 37 -11.76 2.43 -6.42
C ASP A 37 -12.19 1.11 -7.07
N LYS A 38 -12.13 1.00 -8.41
CA LYS A 38 -12.36 -0.26 -9.14
C LYS A 38 -11.37 -1.35 -8.70
N THR A 39 -10.10 -0.99 -8.55
CA THR A 39 -9.06 -1.92 -8.10
C THR A 39 -9.35 -2.43 -6.69
N TRP A 40 -9.68 -1.54 -5.76
CA TRP A 40 -10.03 -1.93 -4.39
C TRP A 40 -11.31 -2.75 -4.31
N ALA A 41 -12.31 -2.44 -5.14
CA ALA A 41 -13.53 -3.24 -5.24
C ALA A 41 -13.22 -4.67 -5.71
N ALA A 42 -12.41 -4.82 -6.76
CA ALA A 42 -11.99 -6.14 -7.25
C ALA A 42 -11.17 -6.93 -6.20
N VAL A 43 -10.29 -6.27 -5.45
CA VAL A 43 -9.54 -6.90 -4.34
C VAL A 43 -10.50 -7.35 -3.24
N ALA A 44 -11.49 -6.52 -2.88
CA ALA A 44 -12.48 -6.85 -1.85
C ALA A 44 -13.34 -8.08 -2.20
N GLU A 45 -13.58 -8.34 -3.48
CA GLU A 45 -14.26 -9.57 -3.93
C GLU A 45 -13.41 -10.84 -3.76
N MET A 46 -12.08 -10.70 -3.77
CA MET A 46 -11.15 -11.84 -3.68
C MET A 46 -10.71 -12.16 -2.24
N VAL A 47 -10.89 -11.25 -1.30
CA VAL A 47 -10.33 -11.35 0.05
C VAL A 47 -11.44 -11.24 1.10
N ASN A 48 -11.46 -12.19 2.06
CA ASN A 48 -12.45 -12.18 3.13
C ASN A 48 -12.19 -11.10 4.20
N ASP A 49 -10.94 -10.67 4.35
CA ASP A 49 -10.52 -9.70 5.35
C ASP A 49 -9.61 -8.65 4.70
N MET A 50 -10.11 -7.44 4.56
CA MET A 50 -9.40 -6.32 3.97
C MET A 50 -8.35 -5.71 4.88
N SER A 51 -8.35 -6.03 6.18
CA SER A 51 -7.39 -5.47 7.16
C SER A 51 -5.93 -5.83 6.83
N VAL A 52 -5.71 -6.91 6.08
CA VAL A 52 -4.36 -7.29 5.61
C VAL A 52 -3.71 -6.22 4.73
N PHE A 53 -4.53 -5.35 4.14
CA PHE A 53 -4.06 -4.26 3.28
C PHE A 53 -3.95 -2.91 4.00
N ASP A 54 -4.27 -2.82 5.29
CA ASP A 54 -4.19 -1.55 6.04
C ASP A 54 -2.77 -0.99 6.02
N VAL A 55 -1.76 -1.86 6.01
CA VAL A 55 -0.35 -1.45 5.87
C VAL A 55 -0.08 -0.65 4.59
N ILE A 56 -0.81 -0.92 3.50
CA ILE A 56 -0.66 -0.21 2.22
C ILE A 56 -1.28 1.19 2.29
N ARG A 57 -2.25 1.41 3.19
CA ARG A 57 -2.94 2.68 3.40
C ARG A 57 -2.23 3.60 4.41
N LEU A 58 -1.28 3.06 5.18
CA LEU A 58 -0.51 3.85 6.14
C LEU A 58 0.20 5.07 5.51
N PRO A 59 0.84 4.97 4.32
CA PRO A 59 1.42 6.14 3.67
C PRO A 59 0.43 7.27 3.43
N ASP A 60 -0.80 6.97 3.02
CA ASP A 60 -1.85 7.97 2.77
C ASP A 60 -2.30 8.64 4.07
N LEU A 61 -2.42 7.86 5.15
CA LEU A 61 -2.76 8.37 6.47
C LEU A 61 -1.68 9.34 7.00
N TYR A 62 -0.40 8.98 6.88
CA TYR A 62 0.71 9.84 7.28
C TYR A 62 0.88 11.05 6.34
N HIS A 63 0.58 10.88 5.05
CA HIS A 63 0.52 12.01 4.12
C HIS A 63 -0.54 13.03 4.55
N ASN A 64 -1.73 12.58 4.93
CA ASN A 64 -2.80 13.46 5.44
C ASN A 64 -2.35 14.20 6.70
N LEU A 65 -1.62 13.54 7.61
CA LEU A 65 -1.04 14.22 8.79
C LEU A 65 -0.02 15.30 8.37
N LYS A 66 0.89 14.97 7.45
CA LYS A 66 1.88 15.93 6.89
C LYS A 66 1.20 17.13 6.27
N ALA A 67 0.22 16.90 5.41
CA ALA A 67 -0.54 17.93 4.74
C ALA A 67 -1.30 18.81 5.75
N ALA A 68 -1.95 18.21 6.76
CA ALA A 68 -2.67 18.96 7.78
C ALA A 68 -1.75 19.84 8.62
N ILE A 69 -0.58 19.36 9.07
CA ILE A 69 0.38 20.16 9.82
C ILE A 69 0.84 21.37 8.99
N LYS A 70 1.24 21.15 7.75
CA LYS A 70 1.68 22.23 6.86
C LYS A 70 0.58 23.23 6.58
N THR A 71 -0.64 22.77 6.31
CA THR A 71 -1.82 23.62 6.07
C THR A 71 -2.14 24.49 7.28
N VAL A 72 -2.19 23.92 8.50
CA VAL A 72 -2.51 24.67 9.72
C VAL A 72 -1.45 25.71 10.04
N VAL A 73 -0.15 25.40 9.85
CA VAL A 73 0.93 26.34 10.12
C VAL A 73 1.04 27.41 9.02
N ALA A 74 0.87 27.05 7.77
CA ALA A 74 0.91 28.02 6.66
C ALA A 74 -0.34 28.92 6.57
N GLY A 75 -1.47 28.45 7.14
CA GLY A 75 -2.75 29.16 7.03
C GLY A 75 -3.41 29.06 5.65
N GLU A 76 -2.92 28.20 4.78
CA GLU A 76 -3.42 27.97 3.43
C GLU A 76 -3.86 26.52 3.27
N THR A 77 -5.02 26.30 2.64
CA THR A 77 -5.50 24.96 2.31
C THR A 77 -5.35 24.73 0.80
N PRO A 78 -4.32 24.01 0.35
CA PRO A 78 -4.22 23.63 -1.05
C PRO A 78 -5.40 22.73 -1.44
N ALA A 79 -5.94 22.94 -2.63
CA ALA A 79 -6.97 22.05 -3.18
C ALA A 79 -6.35 20.66 -3.43
N HIS A 80 -7.12 19.61 -3.15
CA HIS A 80 -6.76 18.21 -3.45
C HIS A 80 -5.46 17.68 -2.83
N VAL A 81 -5.04 18.24 -1.67
CA VAL A 81 -3.82 17.79 -1.00
C VAL A 81 -4.03 16.53 -0.15
N PHE A 82 -5.26 16.19 0.19
CA PHE A 82 -5.59 15.05 1.04
C PHE A 82 -6.00 13.83 0.23
N PHE A 83 -5.60 12.65 0.71
CA PHE A 83 -6.12 11.38 0.22
C PHE A 83 -7.44 11.02 0.91
N ASP A 84 -8.47 10.73 0.13
CA ASP A 84 -9.82 10.42 0.64
C ASP A 84 -9.93 9.00 1.21
N ASN A 85 -9.09 8.07 0.73
CA ASN A 85 -9.14 6.64 1.09
C ASN A 85 -8.30 6.30 2.34
N SER A 86 -7.91 7.28 3.14
CA SER A 86 -7.20 7.05 4.40
C SER A 86 -8.18 6.81 5.56
N GLU A 87 -7.73 6.13 6.61
CA GLU A 87 -8.53 5.85 7.82
C GLU A 87 -9.10 7.12 8.48
N ILE A 88 -8.34 8.21 8.41
CA ILE A 88 -8.76 9.54 8.87
C ILE A 88 -8.77 10.45 7.63
N ASP A 89 -9.96 10.92 7.25
CA ASP A 89 -10.11 11.84 6.14
C ASP A 89 -9.42 13.19 6.41
N GLY A 90 -9.14 13.95 5.35
CA GLY A 90 -8.37 15.18 5.43
C GLY A 90 -9.01 16.25 6.32
N GLN A 91 -10.33 16.37 6.34
CA GLN A 91 -11.01 17.39 7.16
C GLN A 91 -10.94 17.05 8.64
N LYS A 92 -11.13 15.77 8.96
CA LYS A 92 -10.96 15.27 10.33
C LYS A 92 -9.51 15.40 10.80
N MET A 93 -8.55 15.11 9.91
CA MET A 93 -7.12 15.29 10.20
C MET A 93 -6.79 16.76 10.48
N LEU A 94 -7.30 17.70 9.68
CA LEU A 94 -7.16 19.13 9.91
C LEU A 94 -7.71 19.55 11.28
N SER A 95 -8.90 19.08 11.64
CA SER A 95 -9.48 19.38 12.98
C SER A 95 -8.59 18.87 14.10
N ILE A 96 -8.11 17.63 14.01
CA ILE A 96 -7.22 17.02 15.02
C ILE A 96 -5.95 17.86 15.20
N VAL A 97 -5.33 18.27 14.10
CA VAL A 97 -4.08 19.05 14.10
C VAL A 97 -4.32 20.46 14.61
N SER A 98 -5.39 21.13 14.18
CA SER A 98 -5.75 22.49 14.64
C SER A 98 -5.99 22.53 16.15
N ASP A 99 -6.69 21.52 16.68
CA ASP A 99 -6.99 21.41 18.11
C ASP A 99 -5.83 20.83 18.91
N LYS A 100 -4.76 20.35 18.25
CA LYS A 100 -3.64 19.59 18.85
C LYS A 100 -4.12 18.38 19.66
N ALA A 101 -5.20 17.78 19.20
CA ALA A 101 -5.86 16.65 19.85
C ALA A 101 -5.18 15.32 19.47
N TRP A 102 -3.88 15.20 19.78
CA TRP A 102 -3.04 14.07 19.36
C TRP A 102 -3.52 12.71 19.90
N ASP A 103 -4.24 12.68 20.99
CA ASP A 103 -4.89 11.52 21.57
C ASP A 103 -5.97 10.90 20.65
N ARG A 104 -6.52 11.68 19.71
CA ARG A 104 -7.47 11.23 18.69
C ARG A 104 -6.81 10.54 17.49
N LEU A 105 -5.47 10.62 17.39
CA LEU A 105 -4.69 9.88 16.41
C LEU A 105 -4.44 8.44 16.87
N PRO A 106 -4.25 7.48 15.93
CA PRO A 106 -3.71 6.18 16.24
C PRO A 106 -2.42 6.27 17.08
N GLU A 107 -2.24 5.37 18.02
CA GLU A 107 -1.12 5.42 18.97
C GLU A 107 0.24 5.56 18.29
N HIS A 108 0.47 4.81 17.22
CA HIS A 108 1.72 4.82 16.47
C HIS A 108 2.04 6.16 15.76
N MET A 109 1.08 7.08 15.67
CA MET A 109 1.25 8.40 15.03
C MET A 109 1.49 9.53 16.02
N ARG A 110 1.09 9.38 17.31
CA ARG A 110 0.99 10.49 18.27
C ARG A 110 2.30 11.21 18.51
N ASP A 111 3.37 10.48 18.73
CA ASP A 111 4.69 11.06 18.99
C ASP A 111 5.28 11.69 17.74
N CYS A 112 5.13 11.03 16.61
CA CYS A 112 5.51 11.56 15.30
C CYS A 112 4.77 12.88 14.99
N ALA A 113 3.46 12.96 15.29
CA ALA A 113 2.67 14.15 15.06
C ALA A 113 3.13 15.33 15.91
N ARG A 114 3.45 15.10 17.21
CA ARG A 114 4.00 16.13 18.11
C ARG A 114 5.35 16.64 17.62
N GLU A 115 6.27 15.72 17.31
CA GLU A 115 7.61 16.07 16.83
C GLU A 115 7.54 16.84 15.50
N ALA A 116 6.73 16.40 14.56
CA ALA A 116 6.54 17.08 13.27
C ALA A 116 5.91 18.46 13.43
N TRP A 117 4.94 18.60 14.33
CA TRP A 117 4.35 19.89 14.69
C TRP A 117 5.41 20.86 15.25
N ASP A 118 6.24 20.39 16.17
CA ASP A 118 7.27 21.22 16.79
C ASP A 118 8.32 21.67 15.75
N CYS A 119 8.74 20.79 14.85
CA CYS A 119 9.63 21.16 13.74
C CYS A 119 9.02 22.25 12.86
N MET A 120 7.75 22.15 12.51
CA MET A 120 7.09 23.10 11.62
C MET A 120 6.72 24.40 12.34
N ALA A 121 6.11 24.34 13.51
CA ALA A 121 5.55 25.50 14.20
C ALA A 121 6.61 26.31 14.95
N GLN A 122 7.67 25.69 15.49
CA GLN A 122 8.70 26.37 16.29
C GLN A 122 9.94 26.72 15.46
N ALA A 123 10.38 25.78 14.60
CA ALA A 123 11.59 25.95 13.80
C ALA A 123 11.33 26.46 12.37
N GLY A 124 10.10 26.41 11.89
CA GLY A 124 9.76 26.73 10.50
C GLY A 124 10.37 25.73 9.49
N ASP A 125 10.82 24.56 9.97
CA ASP A 125 11.56 23.60 9.16
C ASP A 125 10.61 22.56 8.55
N GLY A 126 10.14 22.87 7.33
CA GLY A 126 9.27 21.99 6.56
C GLY A 126 9.96 20.70 6.09
N GLN A 127 11.29 20.72 5.90
CA GLN A 127 12.02 19.52 5.50
C GLN A 127 12.19 18.56 6.68
N MET A 128 12.47 19.07 7.87
CA MET A 128 12.53 18.24 9.07
C MET A 128 11.16 17.68 9.41
N CYS A 129 10.08 18.45 9.26
CA CYS A 129 8.71 17.95 9.37
C CYS A 129 8.47 16.75 8.44
N ASP A 130 8.87 16.86 7.17
CA ASP A 130 8.76 15.76 6.20
C ASP A 130 9.56 14.53 6.66
N ALA A 131 10.80 14.71 7.06
CA ALA A 131 11.67 13.62 7.52
C ALA A 131 11.10 12.89 8.75
N VAL A 132 10.54 13.62 9.70
CA VAL A 132 9.89 13.05 10.90
C VAL A 132 8.68 12.21 10.50
N ILE A 133 7.81 12.72 9.63
CA ILE A 133 6.62 12.00 9.17
C ILE A 133 7.00 10.76 8.36
N ASP A 134 7.98 10.87 7.45
CA ASP A 134 8.43 9.75 6.62
C ASP A 134 9.08 8.65 7.49
N ARG A 135 9.86 9.03 8.50
CA ARG A 135 10.38 8.10 9.51
C ARG A 135 9.23 7.40 10.27
N GLY A 136 8.23 8.14 10.71
CA GLY A 136 7.05 7.60 11.38
C GLY A 136 6.30 6.58 10.52
N THR A 137 6.11 6.90 9.24
CA THR A 137 5.50 6.02 8.25
C THR A 137 6.28 4.70 8.12
N LEU A 138 7.60 4.78 7.95
CA LEU A 138 8.46 3.59 7.83
C LEU A 138 8.41 2.72 9.08
N LEU A 139 8.45 3.33 10.27
CA LEU A 139 8.37 2.59 11.53
C LEU A 139 7.02 1.89 11.70
N ALA A 140 5.93 2.48 11.24
CA ALA A 140 4.60 1.87 11.28
C ALA A 140 4.46 0.69 10.29
N ILE A 141 5.13 0.75 9.13
CA ILE A 141 5.09 -0.29 8.11
C ILE A 141 6.03 -1.47 8.45
N MET A 142 7.17 -1.20 9.08
CA MET A 142 8.23 -2.19 9.32
C MET A 142 7.77 -3.50 9.97
N PRO A 143 6.89 -3.52 10.98
CA PRO A 143 6.43 -4.77 11.58
C PRO A 143 5.75 -5.71 10.56
N ALA A 144 4.90 -5.16 9.69
CA ALA A 144 4.22 -5.94 8.66
C ALA A 144 5.18 -6.45 7.59
N VAL A 145 6.15 -5.63 7.17
CA VAL A 145 7.20 -6.04 6.22
C VAL A 145 8.06 -7.16 6.80
N CYS A 146 8.50 -7.03 8.05
CA CYS A 146 9.29 -8.06 8.72
C CYS A 146 8.51 -9.38 8.84
N LEU A 147 7.23 -9.32 9.23
CA LEU A 147 6.36 -10.51 9.30
C LEU A 147 6.22 -11.17 7.94
N THR A 148 5.98 -10.40 6.88
CA THR A 148 5.87 -10.90 5.51
C THR A 148 7.14 -11.62 5.07
N ILE A 149 8.32 -11.06 5.33
CA ILE A 149 9.62 -11.68 5.01
C ILE A 149 9.77 -13.02 5.74
N VAL A 150 9.42 -13.08 7.03
CA VAL A 150 9.49 -14.32 7.83
C VAL A 150 8.55 -15.37 7.28
N LEU A 151 7.30 -15.00 6.96
CA LEU A 151 6.30 -15.90 6.37
C LEU A 151 6.75 -16.44 5.00
N VAL A 152 7.27 -15.59 4.13
CA VAL A 152 7.77 -16.01 2.81
C VAL A 152 8.94 -16.99 2.98
N LYS A 153 9.89 -16.73 3.90
CA LYS A 153 10.98 -17.67 4.18
C LYS A 153 10.48 -19.01 4.71
N PHE A 154 9.49 -18.98 5.60
CA PHE A 154 8.89 -20.21 6.14
C PHE A 154 8.19 -21.02 5.04
N ILE A 155 7.32 -20.38 4.25
CA ILE A 155 6.59 -21.01 3.14
C ILE A 155 7.58 -21.61 2.11
N THR A 156 8.60 -20.86 1.72
CA THR A 156 9.61 -21.36 0.76
C THR A 156 10.43 -22.51 1.32
N ALA A 157 10.71 -22.53 2.62
CA ALA A 157 11.38 -23.65 3.28
C ALA A 157 10.48 -24.91 3.27
N GLU A 158 9.20 -24.80 3.55
CA GLU A 158 8.25 -25.93 3.53
C GLU A 158 8.01 -26.46 2.09
N ILE A 159 7.89 -25.58 1.10
CA ILE A 159 7.83 -25.98 -0.31
C ILE A 159 9.10 -26.75 -0.71
N ARG A 160 10.28 -26.25 -0.32
CA ARG A 160 11.57 -26.92 -0.59
C ARG A 160 11.63 -28.31 0.04
N LYS A 161 11.22 -28.45 1.31
CA LYS A 161 11.15 -29.77 1.97
C LYS A 161 10.21 -30.72 1.24
N GLY A 162 9.04 -30.26 0.84
CA GLY A 162 8.09 -31.04 0.04
C GLY A 162 8.68 -31.50 -1.28
N TYR A 163 9.35 -30.60 -2.00
CA TYR A 163 10.04 -30.91 -3.26
C TYR A 163 11.14 -31.98 -3.09
N TYR A 164 12.01 -31.84 -2.07
CA TYR A 164 13.03 -32.84 -1.77
C TYR A 164 12.42 -34.22 -1.46
N LYS A 165 11.37 -34.25 -0.63
CA LYS A 165 10.69 -35.51 -0.29
C LYS A 165 10.09 -36.18 -1.53
N ALA A 166 9.48 -35.40 -2.43
CA ALA A 166 8.90 -35.92 -3.67
C ALA A 166 9.99 -36.42 -4.65
N SER A 167 11.11 -35.69 -4.81
CA SER A 167 12.20 -36.10 -5.70
C SER A 167 12.84 -37.41 -5.24
N HIS A 168 13.14 -37.57 -3.96
CA HIS A 168 13.69 -38.83 -3.43
C HIS A 168 12.72 -39.99 -3.57
N ALA A 169 11.42 -39.77 -3.36
CA ALA A 169 10.40 -40.81 -3.56
C ALA A 169 10.32 -41.25 -5.05
N ILE A 170 10.57 -40.37 -5.99
CA ILE A 170 10.65 -40.69 -7.42
C ILE A 170 11.94 -41.47 -7.71
N GLU A 171 13.09 -41.06 -7.20
CA GLU A 171 14.37 -41.73 -7.34
C GLU A 171 14.32 -43.17 -6.82
N ASP A 172 13.75 -43.37 -5.62
CA ASP A 172 13.57 -44.69 -5.00
C ASP A 172 12.69 -45.62 -5.88
N ARG A 173 11.60 -45.08 -6.45
CA ARG A 173 10.74 -45.84 -7.38
C ARG A 173 11.44 -46.22 -8.67
N VAL A 174 12.24 -45.32 -9.23
CA VAL A 174 13.03 -45.57 -10.43
C VAL A 174 14.07 -46.68 -10.16
N GLU A 175 14.76 -46.64 -9.03
CA GLU A 175 15.72 -47.64 -8.60
C GLU A 175 15.07 -49.00 -8.37
N GLU A 176 13.92 -49.03 -7.70
CA GLU A 176 13.15 -50.26 -7.49
C GLU A 176 12.68 -50.89 -8.82
N ASN A 177 12.19 -50.08 -9.76
CA ASN A 177 11.83 -50.56 -11.09
C ASN A 177 13.01 -51.11 -11.87
N LYS A 178 14.17 -50.47 -11.82
CA LYS A 178 15.42 -50.98 -12.41
C LYS A 178 15.77 -52.33 -11.82
N ARG A 179 15.75 -52.51 -10.48
CA ARG A 179 16.02 -53.81 -9.83
C ARG A 179 15.05 -54.88 -10.29
N LYS A 180 13.75 -54.58 -10.41
CA LYS A 180 12.74 -55.54 -10.89
C LYS A 180 13.02 -55.94 -12.33
N HIS A 181 13.42 -55.02 -13.21
CA HIS A 181 13.81 -55.36 -14.58
C HIS A 181 15.06 -56.23 -14.67
N TYR A 182 16.08 -55.99 -13.82
CA TYR A 182 17.29 -56.83 -13.77
C TYR A 182 16.98 -58.26 -13.30
N ILE A 183 16.09 -58.40 -12.34
CA ILE A 183 15.66 -59.71 -11.82
C ILE A 183 14.82 -60.50 -12.86
N ALA A 184 13.91 -59.79 -13.57
CA ALA A 184 13.06 -60.39 -14.60
C ALA A 184 13.76 -60.72 -15.94
N GLY A 185 14.90 -60.09 -16.24
CA GLY A 185 15.69 -60.34 -17.46
C GLY A 185 16.86 -61.31 -17.28
N GLY A 186 16.99 -61.94 -16.10
CA GLY A 186 18.06 -62.87 -15.72
C GLY A 186 17.68 -64.34 -15.72
N ILE A 187 16.64 -64.75 -16.52
CA ILE A 187 16.30 -66.17 -16.80
C ILE A 187 16.64 -66.47 -18.27
#